data_db6a752a9329408885cf032043ee96f4
#
_entry.id   db6a752a9329408885cf032043ee96f4
#
_cell.length_a   1.000
_cell.length_b   1.000
_cell.length_c   1.000
_cell.angle_alpha   90.00
_cell.angle_beta   90.00
_cell.angle_gamma   90.00
#
_symmetry.space_group_name_H-M   'P 1'
#
loop_
_entity.id
_entity.type
_entity.pdbx_description
1 polymer ?
#
loop_
_entity_poly.entity_id
_entity_poly.type
_entity_poly.pdbx_seq_one_letter_code
_entity_poly.pdbx_strand_id
1 'polypeptide(L)'
;FDRDVLREGEQPDLVVIEFAVNDEGDETKGDCYESLVRKVLKLPWRPAVVLLFSVFANDWNLQERLQPVGRQYDLPMVSILDAVTPQFSGKEQKRVITKNQFFYDMFHPTNLGHTIMADCLEYLMEVCDTSDHARVDSFRQGMTEEEVLEQCLRGEPAIGNSFEKVKLLDRRDGYEGASMREGGFDATDHELQCVEMDQDLCTTPEFPYNWMYDGTKPDRAFFELTITCRALFLIFKDSGEVDAGTADVLVDGEFRFTADPHVNNWLHCNAVLVFQEKETAAHTVRIQMSGENLDKKFTILGFGYVE
;
A
#
# COMPACT_ATOMS: atom_id res chain seq x y z
N PHE A 1 -1.50 6.14 -4.15
CA PHE A 1 -0.40 7.11 -4.32
C PHE A 1 -0.82 8.26 -5.25
N ASP A 2 -1.20 7.98 -6.51
CA ASP A 2 -1.53 9.02 -7.50
C ASP A 2 -2.67 9.93 -7.01
N ARG A 3 -3.74 9.35 -6.49
CA ARG A 3 -4.92 10.10 -6.04
C ARG A 3 -4.69 10.80 -4.70
N ASP A 4 -4.03 10.15 -3.74
CA ASP A 4 -4.00 10.61 -2.36
C ASP A 4 -2.71 11.37 -2.02
N VAL A 5 -1.57 11.00 -2.63
CA VAL A 5 -0.28 11.67 -2.43
C VAL A 5 0.00 12.73 -3.48
N LEU A 6 -0.10 12.39 -4.77
CA LEU A 6 0.16 13.36 -5.85
C LEU A 6 -1.03 14.29 -6.11
N ARG A 7 -2.25 13.85 -5.75
CA ARG A 7 -3.50 14.63 -5.90
C ARG A 7 -3.58 15.33 -7.27
N GLU A 8 -3.94 16.60 -7.29
CA GLU A 8 -4.09 17.42 -8.51
C GLU A 8 -2.77 18.13 -8.90
N GLY A 9 -1.62 17.47 -8.75
CA GLY A 9 -0.34 17.98 -9.22
C GLY A 9 0.67 18.30 -8.12
N GLU A 10 0.49 17.76 -6.92
CA GLU A 10 1.51 17.83 -5.87
C GLU A 10 2.80 17.14 -6.33
N GLN A 11 3.91 17.81 -6.09
CA GLN A 11 5.24 17.34 -6.47
C GLN A 11 6.15 17.33 -5.23
N PRO A 12 6.08 16.28 -4.41
CA PRO A 12 6.95 16.17 -3.23
C PRO A 12 8.42 16.10 -3.66
N ASP A 13 9.29 16.81 -2.95
CA ASP A 13 10.75 16.74 -3.13
C ASP A 13 11.35 15.48 -2.49
N LEU A 14 10.67 14.94 -1.46
CA LEU A 14 11.07 13.75 -0.73
C LEU A 14 9.88 12.84 -0.49
N VAL A 15 10.06 11.54 -0.73
CA VAL A 15 9.08 10.50 -0.40
C VAL A 15 9.73 9.49 0.55
N VAL A 16 9.20 9.37 1.76
CA VAL A 16 9.58 8.31 2.70
C VAL A 16 8.58 7.15 2.55
N ILE A 17 9.07 5.96 2.27
CA ILE A 17 8.25 4.76 2.05
C ILE A 17 8.43 3.81 3.23
N GLU A 18 7.34 3.56 3.98
CA GLU A 18 7.31 2.68 5.14
C GLU A 18 6.16 1.67 5.02
N PHE A 19 6.49 0.37 4.96
CA PHE A 19 5.57 -0.77 4.92
C PHE A 19 6.12 -2.00 5.65
N ALA A 20 7.15 -1.80 6.49
CA ALA A 20 7.90 -2.91 7.08
C ALA A 20 7.15 -3.68 8.16
N VAL A 21 6.04 -3.17 8.67
CA VAL A 21 5.28 -3.81 9.76
C VAL A 21 3.83 -4.15 9.39
N ASN A 22 3.28 -3.59 8.32
CA ASN A 22 1.86 -3.78 7.98
C ASN A 22 1.64 -4.80 6.85
N ASP A 23 2.65 -5.08 6.03
CA ASP A 23 2.53 -5.85 4.79
C ASP A 23 2.85 -7.36 4.93
N GLU A 24 2.71 -7.96 6.12
CA GLU A 24 2.91 -9.42 6.25
C GLU A 24 1.92 -10.20 5.39
N GLY A 25 0.67 -9.73 5.35
CA GLY A 25 -0.41 -10.30 4.56
C GLY A 25 -0.33 -10.04 3.06
N ASP A 26 0.60 -9.21 2.59
CA ASP A 26 0.77 -8.91 1.17
C ASP A 26 0.97 -10.20 0.35
N GLU A 27 -0.03 -10.52 -0.47
CA GLU A 27 -0.07 -11.71 -1.32
C GLU A 27 1.01 -11.67 -2.39
N THR A 28 1.48 -10.47 -2.78
CA THR A 28 2.51 -10.24 -3.80
C THR A 28 3.93 -10.38 -3.26
N LYS A 29 4.08 -10.55 -1.94
CA LYS A 29 5.35 -10.77 -1.23
C LYS A 29 6.40 -9.68 -1.49
N GLY A 30 5.94 -8.43 -1.70
CA GLY A 30 6.77 -7.26 -1.90
C GLY A 30 6.84 -6.76 -3.34
N ASP A 31 6.19 -7.42 -4.32
CA ASP A 31 6.11 -6.91 -5.70
C ASP A 31 5.37 -5.56 -5.73
N CYS A 32 4.27 -5.40 -4.98
CA CYS A 32 3.59 -4.13 -4.84
C CYS A 32 4.48 -3.03 -4.23
N TYR A 33 5.28 -3.39 -3.22
CA TYR A 33 6.22 -2.47 -2.59
C TYR A 33 7.29 -1.98 -3.57
N GLU A 34 7.98 -2.89 -4.27
CA GLU A 34 8.98 -2.51 -5.27
C GLU A 34 8.34 -1.75 -6.45
N SER A 35 7.14 -2.17 -6.88
CA SER A 35 6.37 -1.47 -7.91
C SER A 35 6.10 -0.01 -7.53
N LEU A 36 5.76 0.28 -6.26
CA LEU A 36 5.59 1.63 -5.76
C LEU A 36 6.91 2.40 -5.77
N VAL A 37 8.00 1.82 -5.25
CA VAL A 37 9.33 2.45 -5.27
C VAL A 37 9.74 2.82 -6.69
N ARG A 38 9.63 1.89 -7.64
CA ARG A 38 9.93 2.14 -9.07
C ARG A 38 9.06 3.23 -9.67
N LYS A 39 7.77 3.26 -9.34
CA LYS A 39 6.84 4.29 -9.78
C LYS A 39 7.29 5.67 -9.31
N VAL A 40 7.66 5.81 -8.04
CA VAL A 40 8.15 7.07 -7.46
C VAL A 40 9.45 7.50 -8.13
N LEU A 41 10.41 6.60 -8.31
CA LEU A 41 11.69 6.87 -8.97
C LEU A 41 11.56 7.31 -10.44
N LYS A 42 10.45 6.95 -11.09
CA LYS A 42 10.15 7.33 -12.49
C LYS A 42 9.36 8.62 -12.64
N LEU A 43 9.00 9.29 -11.53
CA LEU A 43 8.31 10.57 -11.61
C LEU A 43 9.19 11.62 -12.33
N PRO A 44 8.59 12.48 -13.18
CA PRO A 44 9.37 13.42 -14.01
C PRO A 44 10.26 14.39 -13.23
N TRP A 45 9.85 14.76 -12.01
CA TRP A 45 10.60 15.67 -11.13
C TRP A 45 11.55 14.94 -10.18
N ARG A 46 11.59 13.61 -10.20
CA ARG A 46 12.53 12.73 -9.48
C ARG A 46 12.72 13.09 -8.00
N PRO A 47 11.71 12.87 -7.18
CA PRO A 47 11.83 13.10 -5.74
C PRO A 47 12.91 12.20 -5.15
N ALA A 48 13.57 12.68 -4.09
CA ALA A 48 14.39 11.81 -3.25
C ALA A 48 13.50 10.72 -2.61
N VAL A 49 14.03 9.50 -2.49
CA VAL A 49 13.32 8.37 -1.88
C VAL A 49 14.12 7.82 -0.73
N VAL A 50 13.48 7.68 0.43
CA VAL A 50 14.03 7.03 1.62
C VAL A 50 13.15 5.85 2.00
N LEU A 51 13.74 4.68 2.27
CA LEU A 51 13.03 3.53 2.78
C LEU A 51 13.18 3.48 4.30
N LEU A 52 12.06 3.52 5.01
CA LEU A 52 12.01 3.41 6.47
C LEU A 52 11.49 2.02 6.85
N PHE A 53 12.21 1.34 7.74
CA PHE A 53 11.82 0.04 8.27
C PHE A 53 11.48 0.18 9.75
N SER A 54 10.20 0.35 10.07
CA SER A 54 9.65 0.29 11.42
C SER A 54 9.76 -1.12 12.01
N VAL A 55 9.44 -1.27 13.28
CA VAL A 55 9.53 -2.53 14.01
C VAL A 55 8.41 -2.64 15.04
N PHE A 56 7.91 -3.84 15.29
CA PHE A 56 7.02 -4.13 16.42
C PHE A 56 7.80 -4.35 17.73
N ALA A 57 7.11 -4.26 18.86
CA ALA A 57 7.73 -4.41 20.17
C ALA A 57 8.33 -5.81 20.43
N ASN A 58 8.03 -6.81 19.63
CA ASN A 58 8.64 -8.15 19.65
C ASN A 58 9.87 -8.27 18.73
N ASP A 59 10.42 -7.14 18.26
CA ASP A 59 11.55 -7.05 17.35
C ASP A 59 11.29 -7.67 15.96
N TRP A 60 10.00 -7.74 15.56
CA TRP A 60 9.58 -8.26 14.26
C TRP A 60 9.35 -7.15 13.24
N ASN A 61 9.82 -7.36 12.02
CA ASN A 61 9.47 -6.57 10.83
C ASN A 61 9.77 -7.35 9.53
N LEU A 62 9.52 -6.72 8.38
CA LEU A 62 9.74 -7.25 7.04
C LEU A 62 11.03 -6.74 6.37
N GLN A 63 11.96 -6.15 7.13
CA GLN A 63 13.17 -5.56 6.60
C GLN A 63 13.95 -6.52 5.70
N GLU A 64 14.09 -7.80 6.09
CA GLU A 64 14.82 -8.79 5.29
C GLU A 64 14.18 -9.01 3.90
N ARG A 65 12.85 -8.90 3.82
CA ARG A 65 12.11 -9.01 2.55
C ARG A 65 12.29 -7.76 1.69
N LEU A 66 12.26 -6.56 2.29
CA LEU A 66 12.12 -5.29 1.59
C LEU A 66 13.45 -4.57 1.32
N GLN A 67 14.48 -4.77 2.16
CA GLN A 67 15.79 -4.12 1.97
C GLN A 67 16.48 -4.42 0.63
N PRO A 68 16.27 -5.58 -0.05
CA PRO A 68 16.85 -5.81 -1.38
C PRO A 68 16.46 -4.74 -2.39
N VAL A 69 15.25 -4.16 -2.26
CA VAL A 69 14.77 -3.06 -3.11
C VAL A 69 15.65 -1.81 -2.94
N GLY A 70 15.95 -1.44 -1.68
CA GLY A 70 16.85 -0.30 -1.42
C GLY A 70 18.25 -0.50 -2.01
N ARG A 71 18.77 -1.73 -1.92
CA ARG A 71 20.09 -2.06 -2.50
C ARG A 71 20.07 -2.06 -4.04
N GLN A 72 18.98 -2.51 -4.65
CA GLN A 72 18.81 -2.55 -6.11
C GLN A 72 18.87 -1.16 -6.74
N TYR A 73 18.25 -0.17 -6.09
CA TYR A 73 18.15 1.20 -6.59
C TYR A 73 19.09 2.18 -5.87
N ASP A 74 19.99 1.67 -5.02
CA ASP A 74 20.94 2.48 -4.24
C ASP A 74 20.25 3.57 -3.41
N LEU A 75 19.16 3.22 -2.74
CA LEU A 75 18.36 4.13 -1.94
C LEU A 75 18.83 4.20 -0.50
N PRO A 76 18.79 5.39 0.13
CA PRO A 76 18.98 5.52 1.57
C PRO A 76 17.92 4.70 2.34
N MET A 77 18.37 4.02 3.40
CA MET A 77 17.53 3.18 4.25
C MET A 77 17.74 3.51 5.72
N VAL A 78 16.65 3.61 6.47
CA VAL A 78 16.64 3.75 7.93
C VAL A 78 15.98 2.52 8.55
N SER A 79 16.70 1.81 9.42
CA SER A 79 16.21 0.64 10.13
C SER A 79 16.05 0.95 11.61
N ILE A 80 14.81 0.95 12.10
CA ILE A 80 14.54 1.08 13.53
C ILE A 80 14.91 -0.21 14.27
N LEU A 81 14.77 -1.35 13.62
CA LEU A 81 15.22 -2.64 14.17
C LEU A 81 16.71 -2.61 14.50
N ASP A 82 17.57 -2.15 13.58
CA ASP A 82 19.02 -2.20 13.76
C ASP A 82 19.54 -1.03 14.60
N ALA A 83 18.95 0.16 14.49
CA ALA A 83 19.42 1.35 15.17
C ALA A 83 18.92 1.47 16.62
N VAL A 84 17.69 1.07 16.90
CA VAL A 84 17.00 1.38 18.17
C VAL A 84 16.76 0.18 19.05
N THR A 85 16.29 -0.98 18.49
CA THR A 85 15.93 -2.14 19.35
C THR A 85 17.10 -2.71 20.16
N PRO A 86 18.38 -2.66 19.72
CA PRO A 86 19.50 -3.11 20.55
C PRO A 86 19.59 -2.36 21.89
N GLN A 87 19.09 -1.12 21.96
CA GLN A 87 19.08 -0.33 23.20
C GLN A 87 18.07 -0.82 24.22
N PHE A 88 17.00 -1.51 23.79
CA PHE A 88 15.92 -1.94 24.69
C PHE A 88 16.40 -2.99 25.71
N SER A 89 17.31 -3.88 25.32
CA SER A 89 17.87 -4.94 26.15
C SER A 89 19.21 -4.59 26.76
N GLY A 90 19.82 -3.48 26.37
CA GLY A 90 21.17 -3.08 26.77
C GLY A 90 21.27 -2.74 28.25
N LYS A 91 22.32 -3.26 28.92
CA LYS A 91 22.74 -2.82 30.26
C LYS A 91 23.59 -1.55 30.22
N GLU A 92 23.67 -0.91 29.08
CA GLU A 92 24.60 0.18 28.83
C GLU A 92 24.15 1.48 29.47
N GLN A 93 25.13 2.21 30.00
CA GLN A 93 24.93 3.50 30.67
C GLN A 93 24.50 4.64 29.74
N LYS A 94 24.48 4.38 28.43
CA LYS A 94 24.14 5.35 27.38
C LYS A 94 22.86 5.03 26.63
N ARG A 95 21.92 4.36 27.28
CA ARG A 95 20.63 4.08 26.68
C ARG A 95 19.88 5.37 26.40
N VAL A 96 19.50 5.60 25.14
CA VAL A 96 18.70 6.78 24.74
C VAL A 96 17.23 6.56 25.10
N ILE A 97 16.71 5.34 24.92
CA ILE A 97 15.30 5.02 25.14
C ILE A 97 15.12 3.57 25.62
N THR A 98 14.08 3.32 26.39
CA THR A 98 13.67 1.96 26.78
C THR A 98 12.50 1.49 25.92
N LYS A 99 12.26 0.17 25.85
CA LYS A 99 11.13 -0.40 25.11
C LYS A 99 9.78 0.23 25.50
N ASN A 100 9.50 0.38 26.80
CA ASN A 100 8.25 0.95 27.30
C ASN A 100 8.13 2.47 27.09
N GLN A 101 9.22 3.15 26.79
CA GLN A 101 9.18 4.57 26.40
C GLN A 101 8.96 4.70 24.87
N PHE A 102 9.45 3.71 24.11
CA PHE A 102 9.30 3.72 22.66
C PHE A 102 7.89 3.27 22.23
N PHE A 103 7.37 2.17 22.80
CA PHE A 103 6.07 1.61 22.45
C PHE A 103 5.03 1.86 23.55
N TYR A 104 3.80 2.18 23.17
CA TYR A 104 2.68 2.21 24.12
C TYR A 104 1.85 0.92 24.11
N ASP A 105 1.96 0.13 23.04
CA ASP A 105 1.42 -1.24 22.95
C ASP A 105 2.39 -2.16 22.17
N MET A 106 1.91 -3.28 21.63
CA MET A 106 2.73 -4.22 20.87
C MET A 106 3.15 -3.67 19.50
N PHE A 107 2.38 -2.75 18.93
CA PHE A 107 2.46 -2.36 17.53
C PHE A 107 2.90 -0.90 17.33
N HIS A 108 2.50 0.00 18.22
CA HIS A 108 2.56 1.44 17.97
C HIS A 108 3.58 2.16 18.82
N PRO A 109 4.41 3.03 18.22
CA PRO A 109 5.31 3.92 18.96
C PRO A 109 4.55 4.98 19.76
N THR A 110 5.10 5.39 20.89
CA THR A 110 4.68 6.60 21.61
C THR A 110 5.13 7.85 20.85
N ASN A 111 4.70 9.04 21.28
CA ASN A 111 5.23 10.29 20.75
C ASN A 111 6.78 10.37 20.86
N LEU A 112 7.35 9.85 21.96
CA LEU A 112 8.81 9.79 22.13
C LEU A 112 9.43 8.77 21.15
N GLY A 113 8.75 7.64 20.90
CA GLY A 113 9.16 6.68 19.88
C GLY A 113 9.20 7.33 18.49
N HIS A 114 8.17 8.06 18.12
CA HIS A 114 8.14 8.82 16.85
C HIS A 114 9.24 9.89 16.78
N THR A 115 9.55 10.58 17.89
CA THR A 115 10.68 11.52 17.95
C THR A 115 12.00 10.80 17.62
N ILE A 116 12.25 9.62 18.22
CA ILE A 116 13.46 8.84 17.93
C ILE A 116 13.51 8.37 16.47
N MET A 117 12.36 7.99 15.88
CA MET A 117 12.30 7.66 14.45
C MET A 117 12.65 8.88 13.57
N ALA A 118 12.14 10.05 13.93
CA ALA A 118 12.47 11.31 13.26
C ALA A 118 13.97 11.66 13.41
N ASP A 119 14.56 11.50 14.60
CA ASP A 119 16.00 11.70 14.84
C ASP A 119 16.85 10.75 13.95
N CYS A 120 16.39 9.50 13.73
CA CYS A 120 17.07 8.58 12.81
C CYS A 120 17.03 9.07 11.34
N LEU A 121 15.92 9.65 10.91
CA LEU A 121 15.81 10.26 9.58
C LEU A 121 16.64 11.53 9.46
N GLU A 122 16.63 12.39 10.50
CA GLU A 122 17.49 13.59 10.56
C GLU A 122 18.97 13.22 10.46
N TYR A 123 19.41 12.21 11.24
CA TYR A 123 20.78 11.69 11.16
C TYR A 123 21.14 11.18 9.76
N LEU A 124 20.22 10.47 9.07
CA LEU A 124 20.45 10.08 7.68
C LEU A 124 20.69 11.29 6.79
N MET A 125 19.87 12.35 6.91
CA MET A 125 20.01 13.56 6.12
C MET A 125 21.36 14.27 6.39
N GLU A 126 21.78 14.36 7.67
CA GLU A 126 23.10 14.89 8.05
C GLU A 126 24.24 14.07 7.44
N VAL A 127 24.13 12.74 7.45
CA VAL A 127 25.13 11.84 6.84
C VAL A 127 25.19 12.06 5.33
N CYS A 128 24.04 12.19 4.66
CA CYS A 128 23.98 12.47 3.23
C CYS A 128 24.62 13.82 2.88
N ASP A 129 24.35 14.88 3.67
CA ASP A 129 24.90 16.21 3.43
C ASP A 129 26.43 16.28 3.65
N THR A 130 26.93 15.53 4.64
CA THR A 130 28.34 15.51 5.01
C THR A 130 29.17 14.46 4.28
N SER A 131 28.54 13.53 3.56
CA SER A 131 29.24 12.47 2.84
C SER A 131 30.08 13.03 1.69
N ASP A 132 31.30 12.52 1.57
CA ASP A 132 32.13 12.78 0.40
C ASP A 132 31.56 11.99 -0.80
N HIS A 133 30.74 12.66 -1.61
CA HIS A 133 30.15 12.10 -2.83
C HIS A 133 31.20 11.69 -3.87
N ALA A 134 32.49 11.97 -3.64
CA ALA A 134 33.59 11.48 -4.49
C ALA A 134 33.90 9.98 -4.34
N ARG A 135 33.33 9.30 -3.35
CA ARG A 135 33.35 7.83 -3.24
C ARG A 135 32.28 7.17 -4.11
N VAL A 136 32.23 7.54 -5.35
CA VAL A 136 31.50 6.76 -6.35
C VAL A 136 32.26 5.43 -6.53
N ASP A 137 31.60 4.30 -6.37
CA ASP A 137 32.12 2.99 -6.72
C ASP A 137 32.82 3.07 -8.09
N SER A 138 33.98 2.42 -8.23
CA SER A 138 34.75 2.39 -9.50
C SER A 138 33.89 1.96 -10.69
N PHE A 139 32.79 1.27 -10.45
CA PHE A 139 31.78 0.86 -11.42
C PHE A 139 30.93 2.03 -11.96
N ARG A 140 30.75 3.10 -11.18
CA ARG A 140 29.94 4.29 -11.54
C ARG A 140 30.78 5.46 -12.01
N GLN A 141 32.10 5.27 -12.10
CA GLN A 141 33.05 6.34 -12.43
C GLN A 141 32.74 6.92 -13.82
N GLY A 142 32.33 8.18 -13.86
CA GLY A 142 31.96 8.90 -15.07
C GLY A 142 30.49 8.86 -15.46
N MET A 143 29.62 8.22 -14.66
CA MET A 143 28.16 8.25 -14.83
C MET A 143 27.56 9.39 -13.99
N THR A 144 26.52 10.01 -14.53
CA THR A 144 25.66 10.92 -13.74
C THR A 144 24.72 10.11 -12.85
N GLU A 145 24.17 10.72 -11.81
CA GLU A 145 23.14 10.09 -10.96
C GLU A 145 21.94 9.60 -11.79
N GLU A 146 21.58 10.37 -12.82
CA GLU A 146 20.50 9.99 -13.75
C GLU A 146 20.82 8.71 -14.52
N GLU A 147 22.04 8.59 -15.04
CA GLU A 147 22.49 7.40 -15.77
C GLU A 147 22.55 6.18 -14.87
N VAL A 148 22.97 6.34 -13.62
CA VAL A 148 22.96 5.28 -12.59
C VAL A 148 21.53 4.82 -12.31
N LEU A 149 20.62 5.74 -12.04
CA LEU A 149 19.21 5.42 -11.79
C LEU A 149 18.57 4.71 -12.99
N GLU A 150 18.77 5.23 -14.19
CA GLU A 150 18.30 4.62 -15.44
C GLU A 150 18.82 3.18 -15.61
N GLN A 151 20.09 2.94 -15.28
CA GLN A 151 20.68 1.60 -15.33
C GLN A 151 20.03 0.67 -14.30
N CYS A 152 19.82 1.14 -13.05
CA CYS A 152 19.13 0.36 -12.02
C CYS A 152 17.69 0.03 -12.43
N LEU A 153 16.96 1.00 -13.00
CA LEU A 153 15.59 0.82 -13.47
C LEU A 153 15.45 -0.10 -14.69
N ARG A 154 16.48 -0.22 -15.53
CA ARG A 154 16.51 -1.17 -16.66
C ARG A 154 16.89 -2.58 -16.24
N GLY A 155 17.54 -2.74 -15.08
CA GLY A 155 17.89 -4.06 -14.55
C GLY A 155 16.65 -4.85 -14.12
N GLU A 156 16.86 -6.15 -13.84
CA GLU A 156 15.82 -6.97 -13.26
C GLU A 156 15.45 -6.42 -11.87
N PRO A 157 14.16 -6.36 -11.51
CA PRO A 157 13.74 -5.95 -10.19
C PRO A 157 14.26 -6.93 -9.13
N ALA A 158 14.42 -6.46 -7.90
CA ALA A 158 14.86 -7.31 -6.77
C ALA A 158 13.77 -8.31 -6.34
N ILE A 159 12.51 -7.91 -6.42
CA ILE A 159 11.34 -8.71 -6.05
C ILE A 159 10.39 -8.80 -7.25
N GLY A 160 9.92 -7.66 -7.76
CA GLY A 160 9.00 -7.59 -8.87
C GLY A 160 8.59 -6.16 -9.23
N ASN A 161 7.99 -6.00 -10.40
CA ASN A 161 7.48 -4.71 -10.89
C ASN A 161 6.12 -4.84 -11.60
N SER A 162 5.38 -5.87 -11.25
CA SER A 162 4.14 -6.23 -11.94
C SER A 162 3.05 -5.16 -11.82
N PHE A 163 3.08 -4.40 -10.73
CA PHE A 163 2.03 -3.43 -10.37
C PHE A 163 2.46 -1.96 -10.50
N GLU A 164 3.62 -1.69 -11.09
CA GLU A 164 4.14 -0.32 -11.27
C GLU A 164 3.15 0.60 -12.00
N LYS A 165 2.36 0.04 -12.93
CA LYS A 165 1.37 0.75 -13.73
C LYS A 165 -0.07 0.52 -13.26
N VAL A 166 -0.27 0.10 -12.02
CA VAL A 166 -1.61 -0.08 -11.48
C VAL A 166 -2.39 1.23 -11.52
N LYS A 167 -3.65 1.14 -11.97
CA LYS A 167 -4.62 2.24 -12.04
C LYS A 167 -5.81 1.92 -11.15
N LEU A 168 -6.50 2.96 -10.67
CA LEU A 168 -7.75 2.82 -9.94
C LEU A 168 -8.93 2.90 -10.91
N LEU A 169 -9.91 2.01 -10.73
CA LEU A 169 -11.22 2.03 -11.34
C LEU A 169 -12.27 2.23 -10.25
N ASP A 170 -13.04 3.31 -10.32
CA ASP A 170 -14.17 3.60 -9.44
C ASP A 170 -15.35 4.17 -10.25
N ARG A 171 -16.42 4.63 -9.61
CA ARG A 171 -17.58 5.22 -10.33
C ARG A 171 -17.24 6.45 -11.14
N ARG A 172 -16.24 7.22 -10.73
CA ARG A 172 -15.81 8.44 -11.44
C ARG A 172 -14.84 8.11 -12.56
N ASP A 173 -13.84 7.30 -12.24
CA ASP A 173 -12.72 7.03 -13.11
C ASP A 173 -12.94 5.70 -13.85
N GLY A 174 -13.55 5.80 -15.05
CA GLY A 174 -13.83 4.66 -15.91
C GLY A 174 -12.61 4.18 -16.70
N TYR A 175 -12.74 2.99 -17.26
CA TYR A 175 -11.75 2.39 -18.17
C TYR A 175 -12.46 1.85 -19.42
N GLU A 176 -11.99 2.18 -20.63
CA GLU A 176 -12.62 1.75 -21.89
C GLU A 176 -12.65 0.21 -22.05
N GLY A 177 -11.66 -0.49 -21.44
CA GLY A 177 -11.62 -1.96 -21.40
C GLY A 177 -12.50 -2.59 -20.34
N ALA A 178 -13.37 -1.81 -19.65
CA ALA A 178 -14.23 -2.30 -18.59
C ALA A 178 -15.70 -1.94 -18.83
N SER A 179 -16.60 -2.83 -18.43
CA SER A 179 -18.04 -2.58 -18.35
C SER A 179 -18.61 -3.19 -17.07
N MET A 180 -19.60 -2.55 -16.49
CA MET A 180 -20.14 -2.90 -15.17
C MET A 180 -21.66 -3.07 -15.19
N ARG A 181 -22.13 -4.03 -14.36
CA ARG A 181 -23.52 -4.21 -13.98
C ARG A 181 -23.60 -4.14 -12.46
N GLU A 182 -24.03 -3.02 -11.94
CA GLU A 182 -24.02 -2.75 -10.48
C GLU A 182 -25.00 -3.66 -9.69
N GLY A 183 -26.00 -4.24 -10.35
CA GLY A 183 -27.01 -5.09 -9.68
C GLY A 183 -27.72 -4.36 -8.56
N GLY A 184 -27.46 -4.75 -7.33
CA GLY A 184 -27.95 -4.08 -6.12
C GLY A 184 -26.91 -3.20 -5.43
N PHE A 185 -25.69 -3.06 -5.99
CA PHE A 185 -24.61 -2.21 -5.47
C PHE A 185 -24.73 -0.77 -5.97
N ASP A 186 -25.90 -0.21 -6.01
CA ASP A 186 -26.20 1.11 -6.58
C ASP A 186 -26.23 2.24 -5.54
N ALA A 187 -26.05 1.93 -4.25
CA ALA A 187 -25.88 2.92 -3.19
C ALA A 187 -24.42 3.41 -3.10
N THR A 188 -24.20 4.45 -2.31
CA THR A 188 -22.89 4.99 -1.96
C THR A 188 -22.69 4.95 -0.46
N ASP A 189 -21.57 4.41 -0.01
CA ASP A 189 -21.17 4.45 1.41
C ASP A 189 -20.50 5.80 1.71
N HIS A 190 -20.94 6.46 2.77
CA HIS A 190 -20.39 7.72 3.26
C HIS A 190 -19.61 7.57 4.58
N GLU A 191 -19.64 6.39 5.19
CA GLU A 191 -18.93 6.07 6.43
C GLU A 191 -17.57 5.43 6.07
N LEU A 192 -16.65 6.27 5.60
CA LEU A 192 -15.35 5.86 5.08
C LEU A 192 -14.22 6.40 5.96
N GLN A 193 -13.08 5.73 5.89
CA GLN A 193 -11.81 6.29 6.37
C GLN A 193 -11.49 7.57 5.60
N CYS A 194 -10.89 8.55 6.28
CA CYS A 194 -10.47 9.80 5.66
C CYS A 194 -8.97 9.78 5.35
N VAL A 195 -8.59 10.53 4.33
CA VAL A 195 -7.19 10.73 3.96
C VAL A 195 -6.45 11.42 5.09
N GLU A 196 -5.36 10.82 5.57
CA GLU A 196 -4.57 11.32 6.71
C GLU A 196 -3.70 12.54 6.38
N MET A 197 -3.57 12.88 5.11
CA MET A 197 -2.76 14.02 4.66
C MET A 197 -3.44 15.37 4.85
N ASP A 198 -4.74 15.40 5.18
CA ASP A 198 -5.46 16.64 5.36
C ASP A 198 -5.11 17.29 6.71
N GLN A 199 -4.91 18.60 6.71
CA GLN A 199 -4.65 19.36 7.94
C GLN A 199 -5.84 19.29 8.91
N ASP A 200 -7.06 19.24 8.35
CA ASP A 200 -8.29 18.99 9.09
C ASP A 200 -8.68 17.53 8.90
N LEU A 201 -8.51 16.72 9.92
CA LEU A 201 -8.87 15.29 9.90
C LEU A 201 -10.33 15.09 9.52
N CYS A 202 -10.59 14.02 8.77
CA CYS A 202 -11.92 13.60 8.32
C CYS A 202 -12.62 14.55 7.34
N THR A 203 -11.88 15.35 6.58
CA THR A 203 -12.47 16.24 5.55
C THR A 203 -12.56 15.58 4.17
N THR A 204 -11.60 14.73 3.82
CA THR A 204 -11.54 14.04 2.52
C THR A 204 -11.71 12.55 2.71
N PRO A 205 -12.87 11.95 2.39
CA PRO A 205 -13.04 10.51 2.49
C PRO A 205 -12.20 9.79 1.44
N GLU A 206 -11.58 8.67 1.84
CA GLU A 206 -10.98 7.73 0.91
C GLU A 206 -12.07 7.04 0.09
N PHE A 207 -11.84 6.83 -1.20
CA PHE A 207 -12.78 6.14 -2.08
C PHE A 207 -14.23 6.65 -2.06
N PRO A 208 -14.48 7.96 -2.23
CA PRO A 208 -15.84 8.52 -2.18
C PRO A 208 -16.74 8.07 -3.32
N TYR A 209 -16.18 7.50 -4.39
CA TYR A 209 -16.88 7.02 -5.59
C TYR A 209 -17.06 5.50 -5.60
N ASN A 210 -17.47 4.96 -4.47
CA ASN A 210 -17.65 3.53 -4.22
C ASN A 210 -19.00 2.99 -4.67
N TRP A 211 -19.18 1.67 -4.57
CA TRP A 211 -20.43 0.95 -4.81
C TRP A 211 -20.82 0.19 -3.54
N MET A 212 -21.98 0.49 -2.98
CA MET A 212 -22.47 -0.19 -1.79
C MET A 212 -23.75 -0.99 -2.10
N TYR A 213 -23.75 -2.24 -1.68
CA TYR A 213 -24.97 -3.02 -1.47
C TYR A 213 -25.50 -2.71 -0.07
N ASP A 214 -26.77 -2.26 0.01
CA ASP A 214 -27.37 -1.77 1.25
C ASP A 214 -28.29 -2.80 1.97
N GLY A 215 -28.33 -4.05 1.49
CA GLY A 215 -29.17 -5.10 2.06
C GLY A 215 -30.63 -5.09 1.60
N THR A 216 -31.07 -4.15 0.76
CA THR A 216 -32.51 -3.96 0.42
C THR A 216 -32.94 -4.68 -0.85
N LYS A 217 -32.01 -5.23 -1.64
CA LYS A 217 -32.28 -5.81 -2.97
C LYS A 217 -31.77 -7.24 -3.12
N PRO A 218 -32.29 -8.22 -2.35
CA PRO A 218 -31.76 -9.58 -2.31
C PRO A 218 -31.78 -10.29 -3.67
N ASP A 219 -32.75 -9.98 -4.55
CA ASP A 219 -32.83 -10.57 -5.89
C ASP A 219 -31.73 -10.07 -6.84
N ARG A 220 -31.02 -9.02 -6.48
CA ARG A 220 -29.92 -8.40 -7.26
C ARG A 220 -28.67 -8.17 -6.43
N ALA A 221 -28.42 -9.00 -5.43
CA ALA A 221 -27.30 -8.89 -4.50
C ALA A 221 -25.96 -9.28 -5.16
N PHE A 222 -25.66 -8.69 -6.31
CA PHE A 222 -24.42 -8.89 -7.05
C PHE A 222 -23.95 -7.62 -7.74
N PHE A 223 -22.64 -7.56 -7.99
CA PHE A 223 -21.95 -6.64 -8.88
C PHE A 223 -21.17 -7.47 -9.91
N GLU A 224 -21.15 -7.07 -11.16
CA GLU A 224 -20.46 -7.78 -12.23
C GLU A 224 -19.60 -6.79 -13.03
N LEU A 225 -18.31 -7.07 -13.10
CA LEU A 225 -17.29 -6.31 -13.84
C LEU A 225 -16.75 -7.18 -14.95
N THR A 226 -16.92 -6.79 -16.22
CA THR A 226 -16.14 -7.34 -17.32
C THR A 226 -14.98 -6.39 -17.60
N ILE A 227 -13.75 -6.89 -17.55
CA ILE A 227 -12.55 -6.06 -17.67
C ILE A 227 -11.47 -6.79 -18.48
N THR A 228 -10.75 -6.02 -19.30
CA THR A 228 -9.57 -6.51 -20.04
C THR A 228 -8.31 -6.00 -19.36
N CYS A 229 -7.66 -6.86 -18.60
CA CYS A 229 -6.45 -6.53 -17.85
C CYS A 229 -5.63 -7.80 -17.58
N ARG A 230 -4.38 -7.64 -17.11
CA ARG A 230 -3.53 -8.77 -16.69
C ARG A 230 -3.48 -8.98 -15.18
N ALA A 231 -3.90 -7.98 -14.40
CA ALA A 231 -4.01 -8.12 -12.96
C ALA A 231 -5.14 -7.25 -12.42
N LEU A 232 -5.83 -7.74 -11.41
CA LEU A 232 -6.95 -7.06 -10.78
C LEU A 232 -6.89 -7.22 -9.27
N PHE A 233 -7.07 -6.11 -8.56
CA PHE A 233 -7.33 -6.06 -7.12
C PHE A 233 -8.77 -5.64 -6.88
N LEU A 234 -9.42 -6.26 -5.92
CA LEU A 234 -10.65 -5.78 -5.30
C LEU A 234 -10.26 -4.96 -4.06
N ILE A 235 -10.76 -3.73 -3.98
CA ILE A 235 -10.64 -2.89 -2.79
C ILE A 235 -12.03 -2.80 -2.16
N PHE A 236 -12.16 -3.22 -0.90
CA PHE A 236 -13.43 -3.19 -0.20
C PHE A 236 -13.27 -2.67 1.24
N LYS A 237 -14.38 -2.18 1.81
CA LYS A 237 -14.41 -1.70 3.19
C LYS A 237 -14.34 -2.89 4.15
N ASP A 238 -13.38 -2.83 5.07
CA ASP A 238 -13.31 -3.69 6.25
C ASP A 238 -13.54 -2.80 7.49
N SER A 239 -14.49 -3.14 8.32
CA SER A 239 -14.87 -2.30 9.46
C SER A 239 -15.26 -3.11 10.71
N GLY A 240 -15.55 -4.39 10.55
CA GLY A 240 -16.11 -5.22 11.61
C GLY A 240 -17.54 -4.83 12.03
N GLU A 241 -18.25 -4.01 11.23
CA GLU A 241 -19.62 -3.60 11.54
C GLU A 241 -20.59 -4.79 11.52
N VAL A 242 -21.50 -4.83 12.47
CA VAL A 242 -22.45 -5.95 12.65
C VAL A 242 -23.39 -6.10 11.47
N ASP A 243 -23.72 -5.02 10.75
CA ASP A 243 -24.56 -5.00 9.57
C ASP A 243 -23.77 -5.17 8.25
N ALA A 244 -22.45 -5.29 8.32
CA ALA A 244 -21.65 -5.74 7.19
C ALA A 244 -21.75 -7.27 7.01
N GLY A 245 -21.64 -7.74 5.78
CA GLY A 245 -21.69 -9.14 5.43
C GLY A 245 -20.65 -9.53 4.40
N THR A 246 -20.35 -10.79 4.28
CA THR A 246 -19.38 -11.34 3.32
C THR A 246 -19.93 -11.36 1.90
N ALA A 247 -19.02 -11.27 0.92
CA ALA A 247 -19.33 -11.40 -0.49
C ALA A 247 -18.39 -12.40 -1.17
N ASP A 248 -18.94 -13.28 -2.00
CA ASP A 248 -18.18 -14.24 -2.77
C ASP A 248 -17.68 -13.61 -4.07
N VAL A 249 -16.41 -13.81 -4.38
CA VAL A 249 -15.75 -13.33 -5.59
C VAL A 249 -15.54 -14.48 -6.55
N LEU A 250 -16.08 -14.35 -7.76
CA LEU A 250 -15.95 -15.32 -8.83
C LEU A 250 -15.25 -14.65 -10.03
N VAL A 251 -14.39 -15.39 -10.72
CA VAL A 251 -13.78 -14.99 -12.00
C VAL A 251 -14.15 -16.00 -13.05
N ASP A 252 -14.76 -15.56 -14.13
CA ASP A 252 -15.25 -16.39 -15.24
C ASP A 252 -16.17 -17.54 -14.80
N GLY A 253 -16.94 -17.27 -13.74
CA GLY A 253 -17.86 -18.21 -13.13
C GLY A 253 -17.25 -19.16 -12.11
N GLU A 254 -15.92 -19.14 -11.91
CA GLU A 254 -15.23 -19.94 -10.91
C GLU A 254 -15.03 -19.14 -9.61
N PHE A 255 -15.39 -19.76 -8.48
CA PHE A 255 -15.15 -19.17 -7.15
C PHE A 255 -13.64 -18.99 -6.88
N ARG A 256 -13.28 -17.83 -6.37
CA ARG A 256 -11.90 -17.50 -5.98
C ARG A 256 -11.74 -17.43 -4.46
N PHE A 257 -12.47 -16.54 -3.82
CA PHE A 257 -12.44 -16.33 -2.36
C PHE A 257 -13.71 -15.64 -1.89
N THR A 258 -13.89 -15.60 -0.58
CA THR A 258 -14.92 -14.80 0.07
C THR A 258 -14.26 -13.55 0.66
N ALA A 259 -14.71 -12.37 0.24
CA ALA A 259 -14.30 -11.08 0.83
C ALA A 259 -15.05 -10.89 2.15
N ASP A 260 -14.30 -10.80 3.25
CA ASP A 260 -14.83 -10.68 4.60
C ASP A 260 -14.50 -9.29 5.18
N PRO A 261 -15.51 -8.45 5.47
CA PRO A 261 -15.31 -7.12 6.05
C PRO A 261 -15.05 -7.13 7.57
N HIS A 262 -14.75 -8.30 8.17
CA HIS A 262 -14.53 -8.46 9.61
C HIS A 262 -13.12 -8.96 9.97
N VAL A 263 -12.18 -8.92 9.02
CA VAL A 263 -10.83 -9.46 9.24
C VAL A 263 -10.09 -8.64 10.31
N ASN A 264 -10.14 -7.33 10.22
CA ASN A 264 -9.37 -6.45 11.11
C ASN A 264 -10.23 -5.76 12.19
N ASN A 265 -11.53 -5.76 12.08
CA ASN A 265 -12.48 -5.16 13.03
C ASN A 265 -12.28 -3.65 13.30
N TRP A 266 -11.70 -2.91 12.38
CA TRP A 266 -11.63 -1.46 12.40
C TRP A 266 -11.76 -0.91 10.98
N LEU A 267 -12.24 0.33 10.87
CA LEU A 267 -12.53 0.94 9.57
C LEU A 267 -11.26 1.16 8.77
N HIS A 268 -11.11 0.46 7.65
CA HIS A 268 -10.01 0.64 6.69
C HIS A 268 -10.35 0.06 5.32
N CYS A 269 -9.44 0.25 4.37
CA CYS A 269 -9.53 -0.23 3.01
C CYS A 269 -8.75 -1.53 2.86
N ASN A 270 -9.44 -2.63 2.59
CA ASN A 270 -8.79 -3.92 2.35
C ASN A 270 -8.64 -4.15 0.84
N ALA A 271 -7.41 -4.35 0.37
CA ALA A 271 -7.09 -4.62 -1.03
C ALA A 271 -6.62 -6.08 -1.18
N VAL A 272 -7.31 -6.85 -2.01
CA VAL A 272 -7.04 -8.29 -2.24
C VAL A 272 -6.80 -8.53 -3.72
N LEU A 273 -5.76 -9.31 -4.03
CA LEU A 273 -5.44 -9.71 -5.41
C LEU A 273 -6.47 -10.73 -5.90
N VAL A 274 -7.25 -10.36 -6.91
CA VAL A 274 -8.27 -11.25 -7.51
C VAL A 274 -7.61 -12.22 -8.49
N PHE A 275 -6.74 -11.71 -9.36
CA PHE A 275 -5.90 -12.49 -10.25
C PHE A 275 -4.69 -11.70 -10.74
N GLN A 276 -3.65 -12.43 -11.16
CA GLN A 276 -2.48 -11.91 -11.86
C GLN A 276 -2.09 -12.90 -12.96
N GLU A 277 -1.99 -12.42 -14.18
CA GLU A 277 -1.64 -13.20 -15.36
C GLU A 277 -0.45 -12.59 -16.10
N LYS A 278 0.16 -13.36 -16.99
CA LYS A 278 1.31 -12.89 -17.79
C LYS A 278 0.88 -11.95 -18.91
N GLU A 279 -0.29 -12.19 -19.46
CA GLU A 279 -0.82 -11.47 -20.62
C GLU A 279 -2.17 -10.85 -20.26
N THR A 280 -2.50 -9.76 -20.92
CA THR A 280 -3.79 -9.09 -20.80
C THR A 280 -4.88 -9.95 -21.44
N ALA A 281 -5.92 -10.26 -20.70
CA ALA A 281 -7.09 -11.00 -21.16
C ALA A 281 -8.40 -10.38 -20.65
N ALA A 282 -9.50 -10.73 -21.29
CA ALA A 282 -10.82 -10.29 -20.85
C ALA A 282 -11.38 -11.28 -19.83
N HIS A 283 -11.80 -10.77 -18.67
CA HIS A 283 -12.38 -11.54 -17.57
C HIS A 283 -13.73 -10.98 -17.15
N THR A 284 -14.60 -11.84 -16.65
CA THR A 284 -15.83 -11.44 -15.96
C THR A 284 -15.67 -11.73 -14.48
N VAL A 285 -15.64 -10.68 -13.66
CA VAL A 285 -15.55 -10.75 -12.20
C VAL A 285 -16.92 -10.47 -11.62
N ARG A 286 -17.43 -11.41 -10.84
CA ARG A 286 -18.71 -11.28 -10.15
C ARG A 286 -18.46 -11.26 -8.64
N ILE A 287 -18.98 -10.22 -8.00
CA ILE A 287 -19.00 -10.09 -6.54
C ILE A 287 -20.47 -10.23 -6.15
N GLN A 288 -20.79 -11.23 -5.35
CA GLN A 288 -22.16 -11.48 -4.91
C GLN A 288 -22.19 -11.67 -3.41
N MET A 289 -23.23 -11.13 -2.77
CA MET A 289 -23.41 -11.38 -1.34
C MET A 289 -23.51 -12.87 -1.07
N SER A 290 -22.77 -13.35 -0.05
CA SER A 290 -22.88 -14.75 0.39
C SER A 290 -24.30 -15.05 0.86
N GLY A 291 -24.79 -16.27 0.63
CA GLY A 291 -26.21 -16.60 0.74
C GLY A 291 -26.89 -16.31 2.07
N GLU A 292 -26.12 -16.25 3.16
CA GLU A 292 -26.61 -15.90 4.51
C GLU A 292 -26.57 -14.39 4.81
N ASN A 293 -26.06 -13.57 3.89
CA ASN A 293 -25.79 -12.14 4.09
C ASN A 293 -26.59 -11.22 3.14
N LEU A 294 -27.70 -11.71 2.57
CA LEU A 294 -28.49 -10.94 1.61
C LEU A 294 -29.19 -9.70 2.20
N ASP A 295 -29.28 -9.61 3.50
CA ASP A 295 -29.81 -8.47 4.27
C ASP A 295 -28.72 -7.59 4.86
N LYS A 296 -27.44 -7.89 4.58
CA LYS A 296 -26.27 -7.17 5.08
C LYS A 296 -25.74 -6.20 4.03
N LYS A 297 -24.88 -5.28 4.48
CA LYS A 297 -24.17 -4.31 3.62
C LYS A 297 -22.84 -4.88 3.14
N PHE A 298 -22.39 -4.44 1.97
CA PHE A 298 -21.02 -4.66 1.50
C PHE A 298 -20.63 -3.51 0.58
N THR A 299 -19.44 -2.94 0.79
CA THR A 299 -18.96 -1.79 0.01
C THR A 299 -17.72 -2.15 -0.78
N ILE A 300 -17.86 -2.11 -2.11
CA ILE A 300 -16.75 -2.12 -3.06
C ILE A 300 -16.23 -0.69 -3.15
N LEU A 301 -15.01 -0.46 -2.67
CA LEU A 301 -14.38 0.86 -2.69
C LEU A 301 -13.83 1.22 -4.08
N GLY A 302 -13.34 0.22 -4.80
CA GLY A 302 -12.81 0.35 -6.14
C GLY A 302 -12.09 -0.92 -6.60
N PHE A 303 -11.46 -0.82 -7.76
CA PHE A 303 -10.61 -1.88 -8.30
C PHE A 303 -9.25 -1.29 -8.70
N GLY A 304 -8.16 -1.96 -8.29
CA GLY A 304 -6.84 -1.72 -8.87
C GLY A 304 -6.64 -2.63 -10.08
N TYR A 305 -6.26 -2.10 -11.24
CA TYR A 305 -6.05 -2.92 -12.43
C TYR A 305 -4.75 -2.58 -13.14
N VAL A 306 -4.17 -3.56 -13.85
CA VAL A 306 -3.00 -3.40 -14.70
C VAL A 306 -3.33 -3.94 -16.09
N GLU A 307 -3.19 -3.08 -17.09
CA GLU A 307 -3.38 -3.43 -18.51
C GLU A 307 -2.34 -4.42 -19.04
#